data_2a459db849e3a484d086c271f2601123
#
_entry.id   2a459db849e3a484d086c271f2601123
#
_cell.length_a   1.000
_cell.length_b   1.000
_cell.length_c   1.000
_cell.angle_alpha   90.00
_cell.angle_beta   90.00
_cell.angle_gamma   90.00
#
_symmetry.space_group_name_H-M   'P 1'
#
loop_
_entity.id
_entity.type
_entity.pdbx_description
1 polymer ?
#
loop_
_entity_poly.entity_id
_entity_poly.type
_entity_poly.pdbx_seq_one_letter_code
_entity_poly.pdbx_strand_id
1 'polypeptide(L)'
;GAGQAAKICNNMILGISMIGVGEAFVLAEKLGLSHQALYDVASTSSGQCWSLTSYCPVPGPVPNSPANRDYRPGFAAALMLKDLKLAQEAAQAAGAVTPLGAEATQLYALFNALGEGGADFSGIIRMLRGNAA
;
A
#
# COMPACT_ATOMS: atom_id res chain seq x y z
N GLY A 1 -24.40 -3.41 -4.86
CA GLY A 1 -25.13 -2.59 -3.93
C GLY A 1 -24.24 -1.68 -3.11
N ALA A 2 -24.82 -1.08 -2.10
CA ALA A 2 -24.11 -0.11 -1.26
C ALA A 2 -22.91 -0.72 -0.54
N GLY A 3 -23.01 -2.00 -0.12
CA GLY A 3 -21.92 -2.68 0.57
C GLY A 3 -20.70 -2.90 -0.32
N GLN A 4 -20.92 -3.25 -1.58
CA GLN A 4 -19.82 -3.41 -2.54
C GLN A 4 -19.21 -2.07 -2.92
N ALA A 5 -20.02 -1.03 -3.07
CA ALA A 5 -19.50 0.31 -3.34
C ALA A 5 -18.62 0.80 -2.20
N ALA A 6 -19.04 0.58 -0.95
CA ALA A 6 -18.24 0.95 0.21
C ALA A 6 -16.92 0.17 0.25
N LYS A 7 -16.94 -1.13 -0.05
CA LYS A 7 -15.74 -1.96 -0.08
C LYS A 7 -14.76 -1.49 -1.16
N ILE A 8 -15.26 -1.19 -2.35
CA ILE A 8 -14.43 -0.69 -3.46
C ILE A 8 -13.74 0.61 -3.07
N CYS A 9 -14.50 1.55 -2.51
CA CYS A 9 -13.95 2.84 -2.05
C CYS A 9 -12.91 2.64 -0.95
N ASN A 10 -13.23 1.78 0.02
CA ASN A 10 -12.29 1.48 1.11
C ASN A 10 -10.99 0.88 0.60
N ASN A 11 -11.08 -0.06 -0.34
CA ASN A 11 -9.89 -0.74 -0.84
C ASN A 11 -9.06 0.15 -1.77
N MET A 12 -9.68 1.13 -2.42
CA MET A 12 -8.94 2.16 -3.13
C MET A 12 -8.12 3.01 -2.15
N ILE A 13 -8.73 3.44 -1.05
CA ILE A 13 -8.00 4.15 0.01
C ILE A 13 -6.84 3.29 0.53
N LEU A 14 -7.08 2.00 0.73
CA LEU A 14 -6.07 1.08 1.24
C LEU A 14 -4.85 1.01 0.32
N GLY A 15 -5.08 0.84 -0.99
CA GLY A 15 -3.98 0.80 -1.96
C GLY A 15 -3.20 2.10 -2.01
N ILE A 16 -3.89 3.23 -2.04
CA ILE A 16 -3.25 4.55 -2.05
C ILE A 16 -2.44 4.77 -0.77
N SER A 17 -3.03 4.48 0.38
CA SER A 17 -2.36 4.73 1.66
C SER A 17 -1.13 3.83 1.85
N MET A 18 -1.19 2.58 1.40
CA MET A 18 -0.02 1.69 1.51
C MET A 18 1.14 2.20 0.67
N ILE A 19 0.88 2.69 -0.53
CA ILE A 19 1.93 3.28 -1.37
C ILE A 19 2.48 4.53 -0.69
N GLY A 20 1.62 5.42 -0.18
CA GLY A 20 2.04 6.63 0.50
C GLY A 20 2.91 6.35 1.72
N VAL A 21 2.51 5.38 2.54
CA VAL A 21 3.30 4.96 3.70
C VAL A 21 4.63 4.35 3.26
N GLY A 22 4.60 3.50 2.21
CA GLY A 22 5.82 2.91 1.66
C GLY A 22 6.80 3.97 1.18
N GLU A 23 6.32 4.95 0.42
CA GLU A 23 7.15 6.06 -0.06
C GLU A 23 7.74 6.86 1.09
N ALA A 24 6.96 7.09 2.15
CA ALA A 24 7.44 7.82 3.32
C ALA A 24 8.60 7.09 4.01
N PHE A 25 8.51 5.76 4.14
CA PHE A 25 9.60 4.98 4.72
C PHE A 25 10.83 4.96 3.81
N VAL A 26 10.65 4.88 2.50
CA VAL A 26 11.77 4.97 1.55
C VAL A 26 12.46 6.32 1.68
N LEU A 27 11.70 7.40 1.74
CA LEU A 27 12.26 8.74 1.93
C LEU A 27 13.00 8.85 3.26
N ALA A 28 12.42 8.31 4.34
CA ALA A 28 13.06 8.31 5.65
C ALA A 28 14.42 7.58 5.60
N GLU A 29 14.49 6.43 4.91
CA GLU A 29 15.74 5.69 4.72
C GLU A 29 16.80 6.58 4.06
N LYS A 30 16.42 7.30 3.01
CA LYS A 30 17.34 8.18 2.29
C LYS A 30 17.79 9.39 3.12
N LEU A 31 16.95 9.83 4.04
CA LEU A 31 17.26 10.95 4.93
C LEU A 31 18.02 10.52 6.19
N GLY A 32 18.26 9.22 6.36
CA GLY A 32 18.96 8.70 7.54
C GLY A 32 18.09 8.61 8.79
N LEU A 33 16.76 8.66 8.62
CA LEU A 33 15.82 8.50 9.74
C LEU A 33 15.47 7.02 9.88
N SER A 34 15.55 6.49 11.12
CA SER A 34 15.19 5.09 11.33
C SER A 34 13.70 4.85 11.13
N HIS A 35 13.35 3.60 10.80
CA HIS A 35 11.94 3.21 10.65
C HIS A 35 11.15 3.48 11.93
N GLN A 36 11.73 3.14 13.08
CA GLN A 36 11.05 3.34 14.37
C GLN A 36 10.82 4.83 14.65
N ALA A 37 11.79 5.68 14.33
CA ALA A 37 11.65 7.11 14.56
C ALA A 37 10.53 7.71 13.69
N LEU A 38 10.46 7.34 12.42
CA LEU A 38 9.34 7.79 11.58
C LEU A 38 8.01 7.28 12.13
N TYR A 39 7.95 6.00 12.50
CA TYR A 39 6.74 5.40 13.05
C TYR A 39 6.28 6.15 14.31
N ASP A 40 7.20 6.42 15.23
CA ASP A 40 6.86 7.08 16.49
C ASP A 40 6.21 8.45 16.27
N VAL A 41 6.69 9.20 15.28
CA VAL A 41 6.11 10.51 14.95
C VAL A 41 4.80 10.37 14.20
N ALA A 42 4.81 9.61 13.10
CA ALA A 42 3.66 9.57 12.20
C ALA A 42 2.45 8.84 12.80
N SER A 43 2.69 7.85 13.66
CA SER A 43 1.58 7.08 14.28
C SER A 43 0.71 7.92 15.21
N THR A 44 1.20 9.05 15.69
CA THR A 44 0.46 9.96 16.57
C THR A 44 0.27 11.35 15.94
N SER A 45 0.51 11.47 14.65
CA SER A 45 0.39 12.72 13.92
C SER A 45 -0.62 12.56 12.77
N SER A 46 -0.75 13.60 11.95
CA SER A 46 -1.76 13.65 10.89
C SER A 46 -1.54 12.65 9.76
N GLY A 47 -0.37 12.02 9.68
CA GLY A 47 -0.11 10.94 8.71
C GLY A 47 -0.60 9.57 9.14
N GLN A 48 -1.18 9.44 10.33
CA GLN A 48 -1.65 8.17 10.84
C GLN A 48 -2.72 7.56 9.93
N CYS A 49 -2.58 6.26 9.66
CA CYS A 49 -3.56 5.48 8.92
C CYS A 49 -3.36 3.99 9.24
N TRP A 50 -4.34 3.18 8.87
CA TRP A 50 -4.30 1.74 9.14
C TRP A 50 -3.06 1.09 8.53
N SER A 51 -2.67 1.48 7.32
CA SER A 51 -1.48 0.94 6.65
C SER A 51 -0.19 1.19 7.44
N LEU A 52 -0.15 2.26 8.24
CA LEU A 52 0.99 2.56 9.09
C LEU A 52 0.92 1.82 10.43
N THR A 53 -0.22 1.95 11.14
CA THR A 53 -0.29 1.54 12.55
C THR A 53 -0.70 0.08 12.74
N SER A 54 -1.39 -0.53 11.78
CA SER A 54 -1.82 -1.92 11.86
C SER A 54 -1.09 -2.84 10.89
N TYR A 55 -0.50 -2.29 9.83
CA TYR A 55 0.03 -3.10 8.74
C TYR A 55 1.34 -2.54 8.18
N CYS A 56 2.17 -2.00 9.04
CA CYS A 56 3.39 -1.27 8.67
C CYS A 56 4.24 -2.06 7.66
N PRO A 57 4.63 -1.43 6.53
CA PRO A 57 5.33 -2.14 5.45
C PRO A 57 6.83 -2.38 5.71
N VAL A 58 7.36 -1.95 6.84
CA VAL A 58 8.74 -2.25 7.24
C VAL A 58 8.75 -3.14 8.47
N PRO A 59 9.75 -4.04 8.61
CA PRO A 59 9.87 -4.84 9.82
C PRO A 59 10.14 -3.97 11.05
N GLY A 60 9.65 -4.40 12.18
CA GLY A 60 9.97 -3.82 13.48
C GLY A 60 8.81 -3.12 14.17
N PRO A 61 8.34 -1.93 13.70
CA PRO A 61 7.39 -1.13 14.48
C PRO A 61 6.07 -1.84 14.81
N VAL A 62 5.57 -2.67 13.90
CA VAL A 62 4.33 -3.43 14.11
C VAL A 62 4.64 -4.92 13.94
N PRO A 63 4.90 -5.65 15.05
CA PRO A 63 5.42 -7.02 14.96
C PRO A 63 4.56 -8.00 14.19
N ASN A 64 3.26 -7.78 14.12
CA ASN A 64 2.33 -8.70 13.45
C ASN A 64 2.19 -8.44 11.95
N SER A 65 2.83 -7.39 11.42
CA SER A 65 2.69 -7.09 9.99
C SER A 65 3.46 -8.10 9.13
N PRO A 66 2.99 -8.35 7.89
CA PRO A 66 3.66 -9.27 6.97
C PRO A 66 5.11 -8.92 6.64
N ALA A 67 5.51 -7.67 6.80
CA ALA A 67 6.91 -7.25 6.64
C ALA A 67 7.85 -8.06 7.54
N ASN A 68 7.36 -8.51 8.70
CA ASN A 68 8.13 -9.32 9.65
C ASN A 68 8.18 -10.80 9.28
N ARG A 69 7.50 -11.21 8.21
CA ARG A 69 7.44 -12.59 7.73
C ARG A 69 7.80 -12.65 6.25
N ASP A 70 8.75 -11.81 5.83
CA ASP A 70 9.24 -11.77 4.45
C ASP A 70 8.11 -11.53 3.44
N TYR A 71 7.14 -10.70 3.83
CA TYR A 71 5.98 -10.32 3.00
C TYR A 71 5.15 -11.51 2.52
N ARG A 72 5.08 -12.56 3.32
CA ARG A 72 4.10 -13.62 3.07
C ARG A 72 2.71 -13.04 3.24
N PRO A 73 1.80 -13.27 2.28
CA PRO A 73 0.60 -12.43 2.20
C PRO A 73 -0.43 -12.70 3.29
N GLY A 74 -0.86 -11.61 3.94
CA GLY A 74 -2.17 -11.51 4.55
C GLY A 74 -3.17 -11.04 3.51
N PHE A 75 -2.72 -10.18 2.57
CA PHE A 75 -3.51 -9.73 1.44
C PHE A 75 -2.60 -9.62 0.22
N ALA A 76 -2.74 -10.54 -0.72
CA ALA A 76 -1.84 -10.64 -1.87
C ALA A 76 -1.94 -9.42 -2.78
N ALA A 77 -0.79 -9.00 -3.34
CA ALA A 77 -0.73 -7.88 -4.28
C ALA A 77 -1.65 -8.07 -5.49
N ALA A 78 -1.81 -9.31 -5.97
CA ALA A 78 -2.72 -9.61 -7.07
C ALA A 78 -4.18 -9.27 -6.72
N LEU A 79 -4.57 -9.49 -5.46
CA LEU A 79 -5.93 -9.15 -5.00
C LEU A 79 -6.09 -7.63 -4.84
N MET A 80 -5.05 -6.95 -4.37
CA MET A 80 -5.07 -5.49 -4.31
C MET A 80 -5.24 -4.90 -5.71
N LEU A 81 -4.51 -5.41 -6.68
CA LEU A 81 -4.65 -4.97 -8.08
C LEU A 81 -6.07 -5.19 -8.60
N LYS A 82 -6.65 -6.35 -8.33
CA LYS A 82 -8.01 -6.67 -8.74
C LYS A 82 -9.00 -5.64 -8.18
N ASP A 83 -8.87 -5.33 -6.89
CA ASP A 83 -9.77 -4.38 -6.24
C ASP A 83 -9.57 -2.96 -6.77
N LEU A 84 -8.33 -2.57 -7.05
CA LEU A 84 -8.05 -1.26 -7.65
C LEU A 84 -8.63 -1.14 -9.07
N LYS A 85 -8.56 -2.21 -9.86
CA LYS A 85 -9.18 -2.24 -11.20
C LYS A 85 -10.69 -2.08 -11.11
N LEU A 86 -11.32 -2.75 -10.15
CA LEU A 86 -12.77 -2.59 -9.93
C LEU A 86 -13.13 -1.16 -9.56
N ALA A 87 -12.30 -0.51 -8.74
CA ALA A 87 -12.50 0.89 -8.38
C ALA A 87 -12.40 1.80 -9.60
N GLN A 88 -11.43 1.55 -10.50
CA GLN A 88 -11.26 2.35 -11.71
C GLN A 88 -12.45 2.16 -12.68
N GLU A 89 -12.93 0.92 -12.83
CA GLU A 89 -14.13 0.65 -13.63
C GLU A 89 -15.35 1.40 -13.08
N ALA A 90 -15.52 1.37 -11.75
CA ALA A 90 -16.62 2.07 -11.11
C ALA A 90 -16.51 3.59 -11.28
N ALA A 91 -15.29 4.13 -11.17
CA ALA A 91 -15.03 5.55 -11.34
C ALA A 91 -15.39 6.00 -12.77
N GLN A 92 -14.96 5.23 -13.77
CA GLN A 92 -15.27 5.54 -15.16
C GLN A 92 -16.79 5.51 -15.42
N ALA A 93 -17.46 4.50 -14.90
CA ALA A 93 -18.91 4.36 -15.09
C ALA A 93 -19.69 5.49 -14.42
N ALA A 94 -19.22 5.95 -13.26
CA ALA A 94 -19.89 6.99 -12.47
C ALA A 94 -19.44 8.41 -12.83
N GLY A 95 -18.41 8.56 -13.65
CA GLY A 95 -17.86 9.86 -13.99
C GLY A 95 -17.05 10.50 -12.87
N ALA A 96 -16.50 9.70 -11.94
CA ALA A 96 -15.65 10.20 -10.87
C ALA A 96 -14.20 10.30 -11.35
N VAL A 97 -13.50 11.36 -10.91
CA VAL A 97 -12.09 11.58 -11.24
C VAL A 97 -11.25 11.07 -10.08
N THR A 98 -10.49 9.98 -10.31
CA THR A 98 -9.71 9.30 -9.26
C THR A 98 -8.24 9.12 -9.68
N PRO A 99 -7.47 10.22 -9.87
CA PRO A 99 -6.08 10.10 -10.36
C PRO A 99 -5.16 9.33 -9.42
N LEU A 100 -5.31 9.47 -8.11
CA LEU A 100 -4.48 8.70 -7.17
C LEU A 100 -4.84 7.21 -7.21
N GLY A 101 -6.12 6.89 -7.36
CA GLY A 101 -6.55 5.50 -7.56
C GLY A 101 -5.99 4.91 -8.84
N ALA A 102 -5.96 5.69 -9.92
CA ALA A 102 -5.38 5.28 -11.19
C ALA A 102 -3.88 5.02 -11.05
N GLU A 103 -3.16 5.92 -10.40
CA GLU A 103 -1.73 5.77 -10.13
C GLU A 103 -1.46 4.51 -9.30
N ALA A 104 -2.22 4.31 -8.23
CA ALA A 104 -2.09 3.11 -7.39
C ALA A 104 -2.32 1.85 -8.20
N THR A 105 -3.32 1.86 -9.09
CA THR A 105 -3.60 0.72 -9.96
C THR A 105 -2.40 0.39 -10.84
N GLN A 106 -1.78 1.40 -11.45
CA GLN A 106 -0.63 1.19 -12.32
C GLN A 106 0.59 0.69 -11.54
N LEU A 107 0.80 1.18 -10.32
CA LEU A 107 1.92 0.72 -9.50
C LEU A 107 1.75 -0.74 -9.09
N TYR A 108 0.55 -1.15 -8.68
CA TYR A 108 0.31 -2.56 -8.37
C TYR A 108 0.30 -3.44 -9.62
N ALA A 109 -0.11 -2.91 -10.78
CA ALA A 109 0.02 -3.62 -12.04
C ALA A 109 1.49 -3.89 -12.37
N LEU A 110 2.36 -2.90 -12.18
CA LEU A 110 3.79 -3.06 -12.37
C LEU A 110 4.37 -4.09 -11.40
N PHE A 111 4.02 -4.00 -10.12
CA PHE A 111 4.47 -4.94 -9.10
C PHE A 111 4.10 -6.37 -9.46
N ASN A 112 2.86 -6.57 -9.91
CA ASN A 112 2.38 -7.87 -10.39
C ASN A 112 3.17 -8.35 -11.62
N ALA A 113 3.41 -7.45 -12.59
CA ALA A 113 4.14 -7.78 -13.81
C ALA A 113 5.59 -8.18 -13.53
N LEU A 114 6.16 -7.69 -12.42
CA LEU A 114 7.50 -8.09 -11.97
C LEU A 114 7.52 -9.46 -11.27
N GLY A 115 6.40 -10.16 -11.22
CA GLY A 115 6.30 -11.48 -10.62
C GLY A 115 5.92 -11.50 -9.15
N GLU A 116 5.52 -10.36 -8.59
CA GLU A 116 5.28 -10.21 -7.16
C GLU A 116 3.80 -10.28 -6.77
N GLY A 117 2.93 -10.77 -7.65
CA GLY A 117 1.50 -10.86 -7.37
C GLY A 117 1.15 -11.73 -6.17
N GLY A 118 1.99 -12.72 -5.86
CA GLY A 118 1.80 -13.58 -4.69
C GLY A 118 2.38 -13.03 -3.39
N ALA A 119 3.11 -11.91 -3.43
CA ALA A 119 3.61 -11.26 -2.23
C ALA A 119 2.50 -10.46 -1.56
N ASP A 120 2.65 -10.18 -0.27
CA ASP A 120 1.74 -9.28 0.42
C ASP A 120 1.73 -7.91 -0.27
N PHE A 121 0.56 -7.24 -0.29
CA PHE A 121 0.46 -5.95 -0.97
C PHE A 121 1.39 -4.89 -0.35
N SER A 122 1.74 -5.02 0.92
CA SER A 122 2.72 -4.14 1.57
C SER A 122 4.14 -4.34 1.03
N GLY A 123 4.41 -5.46 0.38
CA GLY A 123 5.69 -5.73 -0.27
C GLY A 123 6.03 -4.78 -1.41
N ILE A 124 5.08 -3.97 -1.83
CA ILE A 124 5.32 -2.94 -2.87
C ILE A 124 6.44 -1.97 -2.47
N ILE A 125 6.70 -1.82 -1.19
CA ILE A 125 7.81 -0.98 -0.72
C ILE A 125 9.15 -1.43 -1.32
N ARG A 126 9.32 -2.74 -1.55
CA ARG A 126 10.56 -3.26 -2.15
C ARG A 126 10.75 -2.73 -3.57
N MET A 127 9.66 -2.61 -4.34
CA MET A 127 9.71 -1.98 -5.66
C MET A 127 9.97 -0.48 -5.55
N LEU A 128 9.33 0.18 -4.60
CA LEU A 128 9.47 1.63 -4.41
C LEU A 128 10.89 2.03 -4.03
N ARG A 129 11.67 1.14 -3.40
CA ARG A 129 13.08 1.41 -3.10
C ARG A 129 13.93 1.57 -4.35
N GLY A 130 13.51 1.00 -5.46
CA GLY A 130 14.18 1.17 -6.74
C GLY A 130 15.46 0.36 -6.91
N ASN A 131 15.78 -0.56 -6.00
CA ASN A 131 16.92 -1.45 -6.14
C ASN A 131 16.47 -2.90 -6.18
N ALA A 132 17.38 -3.81 -6.57
CA ALA A 132 17.08 -5.22 -6.74
C ALA A 132 17.15 -6.02 -5.42
N ALA A 133 17.52 -5.40 -4.35
CA ALA A 133 17.69 -6.09 -3.09
C ALA A 133 16.36 -6.26 -2.35
#